data_af0c2355b6fda8744feafd09b8276bde
#
_entry.id   af0c2355b6fda8744feafd09b8276bde
#
_cell.length_a   1.000
_cell.length_b   1.000
_cell.length_c   1.000
_cell.angle_alpha   90.00
_cell.angle_beta   90.00
_cell.angle_gamma   90.00
#
_symmetry.space_group_name_H-M   'P 1'
#
loop_
_entity.id
_entity.type
_entity.pdbx_description
1 polymer ?
#
loop_
_entity_poly.entity_id
_entity_poly.type
_entity_poly.pdbx_seq_one_letter_code
_entity_poly.pdbx_strand_id
1 'polypeptide(L)'
;AYLSNGDTIVKTDDTKAVLAVLQGAKAIVTTQTKEIIEAFGADVPAEISLFNADKTARVHDMSLIAYLLDPTRTNYGYLYLTERFSVPSIANGSVDVECVSMVKALLAMNEVACESARREELWSLYETIELPLIHTLVVMEKNGIYIDTEKLAETTARFKEELTQVQEEIYELAGETFNINSPKQLGVILFEKLNLPIIKKTKTGYSTDAEVLD
;
A
#
# COMPACT_ATOMS: atom_id res chain seq x y z
N ALA A 1 -20.09 -0.89 6.62
CA ALA A 1 -19.78 0.50 6.28
C ALA A 1 -20.27 1.44 7.38
N TYR A 2 -19.63 2.61 7.49
CA TYR A 2 -20.05 3.73 8.30
C TYR A 2 -20.27 4.92 7.38
N LEU A 3 -21.45 5.51 7.42
CA LEU A 3 -21.88 6.63 6.57
C LEU A 3 -22.27 7.81 7.44
N SER A 4 -21.95 9.02 7.00
CA SER A 4 -22.38 10.25 7.68
C SER A 4 -22.83 11.31 6.68
N ASN A 5 -23.83 12.07 7.07
CA ASN A 5 -24.24 13.31 6.39
C ASN A 5 -23.80 14.59 7.16
N GLY A 6 -22.93 14.42 8.16
CA GLY A 6 -22.49 15.48 9.05
C GLY A 6 -23.19 15.47 10.42
N ASP A 7 -24.48 15.21 10.46
CA ASP A 7 -25.28 15.21 11.67
C ASP A 7 -25.44 13.82 12.30
N THR A 8 -25.59 12.82 11.45
CA THR A 8 -25.87 11.43 11.86
C THR A 8 -24.85 10.48 11.25
N ILE A 9 -24.41 9.48 12.03
CA ILE A 9 -23.56 8.38 11.56
C ILE A 9 -24.36 7.09 11.64
N VAL A 10 -24.41 6.37 10.52
CA VAL A 10 -25.11 5.09 10.40
C VAL A 10 -24.09 4.00 10.09
N LYS A 11 -24.13 2.91 10.87
CA LYS A 11 -23.43 1.65 10.57
C LYS A 11 -24.40 0.74 9.81
N THR A 12 -23.96 0.21 8.68
CA THR A 12 -24.75 -0.73 7.88
C THR A 12 -23.86 -1.75 7.16
N ASP A 13 -24.37 -2.96 7.01
CA ASP A 13 -23.75 -4.02 6.19
C ASP A 13 -24.55 -4.25 4.89
N ASP A 14 -25.62 -3.49 4.68
CA ASP A 14 -26.43 -3.54 3.46
C ASP A 14 -25.76 -2.75 2.32
N THR A 15 -25.11 -3.48 1.42
CA THR A 15 -24.42 -2.93 0.25
C THR A 15 -25.33 -2.11 -0.67
N LYS A 16 -26.62 -2.50 -0.81
CA LYS A 16 -27.59 -1.76 -1.63
C LYS A 16 -27.94 -0.41 -1.00
N ALA A 17 -28.10 -0.39 0.31
CA ALA A 17 -28.34 0.86 1.04
C ALA A 17 -27.14 1.80 0.93
N VAL A 18 -25.92 1.28 1.06
CA VAL A 18 -24.68 2.07 0.86
C VAL A 18 -24.65 2.66 -0.54
N LEU A 19 -24.87 1.84 -1.58
CA LEU A 19 -24.87 2.29 -2.96
C LEU A 19 -25.90 3.40 -3.21
N ALA A 20 -27.13 3.24 -2.72
CA ALA A 20 -28.18 4.24 -2.86
C ALA A 20 -27.79 5.59 -2.24
N VAL A 21 -27.15 5.58 -1.07
CA VAL A 21 -26.64 6.79 -0.40
C VAL A 21 -25.53 7.43 -1.23
N LEU A 22 -24.56 6.65 -1.71
CA LEU A 22 -23.45 7.16 -2.53
C LEU A 22 -23.96 7.78 -3.84
N GLN A 23 -24.96 7.19 -4.49
CA GLN A 23 -25.58 7.72 -5.71
C GLN A 23 -26.31 9.03 -5.48
N GLY A 24 -26.99 9.17 -4.35
CA GLY A 24 -27.73 10.39 -3.95
C GLY A 24 -26.85 11.51 -3.40
N ALA A 25 -25.62 11.23 -2.99
CA ALA A 25 -24.75 12.20 -2.35
C ALA A 25 -24.30 13.33 -3.31
N LYS A 26 -24.19 14.56 -2.81
CA LYS A 26 -23.62 15.70 -3.56
C LYS A 26 -22.10 15.63 -3.65
N ALA A 27 -21.46 15.15 -2.60
CA ALA A 27 -20.04 14.86 -2.55
C ALA A 27 -19.81 13.64 -1.65
N ILE A 28 -18.74 12.89 -1.92
CA ILE A 28 -18.33 11.72 -1.16
C ILE A 28 -16.93 12.00 -0.64
N VAL A 29 -16.76 11.98 0.69
CA VAL A 29 -15.46 12.15 1.35
C VAL A 29 -15.01 10.80 1.88
N THR A 30 -13.86 10.33 1.44
CA THR A 30 -13.35 9.00 1.78
C THR A 30 -11.82 8.97 1.77
N THR A 31 -11.25 7.86 2.21
CA THR A 31 -9.85 7.47 2.01
C THR A 31 -9.73 6.16 1.25
N GLN A 32 -10.83 5.62 0.75
CA GLN A 32 -10.94 4.24 0.24
C GLN A 32 -11.73 4.21 -1.07
N THR A 33 -11.47 5.15 -1.96
CA THR A 33 -12.18 5.22 -3.24
C THR A 33 -12.02 3.94 -4.04
N LYS A 34 -10.81 3.38 -4.06
CA LYS A 34 -10.50 2.14 -4.77
C LYS A 34 -11.30 0.96 -4.23
N GLU A 35 -11.29 0.75 -2.92
CA GLU A 35 -12.01 -0.32 -2.23
C GLU A 35 -13.54 -0.17 -2.41
N ILE A 36 -14.05 1.05 -2.46
CA ILE A 36 -15.46 1.31 -2.75
C ILE A 36 -15.80 0.83 -4.17
N ILE A 37 -14.98 1.15 -5.17
CA ILE A 37 -15.20 0.72 -6.54
C ILE A 37 -15.11 -0.81 -6.65
N GLU A 38 -14.13 -1.42 -6.00
CA GLU A 38 -13.96 -2.89 -5.97
C GLU A 38 -15.16 -3.59 -5.33
N ALA A 39 -15.67 -3.07 -4.21
CA ALA A 39 -16.78 -3.65 -3.48
C ALA A 39 -18.10 -3.62 -4.28
N PHE A 40 -18.31 -2.59 -5.10
CA PHE A 40 -19.51 -2.47 -5.93
C PHE A 40 -19.34 -3.08 -7.32
N GLY A 41 -18.15 -3.55 -7.64
CA GLY A 41 -17.79 -4.20 -8.89
C GLY A 41 -17.57 -3.23 -10.05
N ALA A 42 -16.69 -3.61 -10.98
CA ALA A 42 -16.49 -2.89 -12.24
C ALA A 42 -17.73 -2.97 -13.19
N ASP A 43 -18.71 -3.78 -12.82
CA ASP A 43 -20.01 -3.92 -13.52
C ASP A 43 -21.05 -2.88 -13.06
N VAL A 44 -20.63 -1.90 -12.25
CA VAL A 44 -21.48 -0.72 -11.96
C VAL A 44 -21.74 -0.04 -13.31
N PRO A 45 -22.99 0.02 -13.80
CA PRO A 45 -23.29 0.70 -15.05
C PRO A 45 -22.69 2.09 -15.07
N ALA A 46 -22.22 2.57 -16.23
CA ALA A 46 -21.60 3.89 -16.38
C ALA A 46 -22.49 5.01 -15.81
N GLU A 47 -23.80 4.80 -15.76
CA GLU A 47 -24.81 5.70 -15.17
C GLU A 47 -24.70 5.77 -13.63
N ILE A 48 -24.11 4.75 -12.99
CA ILE A 48 -23.88 4.64 -11.55
C ILE A 48 -22.42 4.94 -11.22
N SER A 49 -21.57 5.08 -12.23
CA SER A 49 -20.15 5.35 -12.05
C SER A 49 -19.96 6.60 -11.20
N LEU A 50 -19.31 6.44 -10.05
CA LEU A 50 -18.82 7.57 -9.24
C LEU A 50 -17.91 8.50 -10.06
N PHE A 51 -17.50 8.04 -11.24
CA PHE A 51 -16.48 8.59 -12.15
C PHE A 51 -17.02 8.98 -13.54
N ASN A 52 -18.33 9.19 -13.68
CA ASN A 52 -18.84 9.83 -14.88
C ASN A 52 -18.20 11.22 -15.02
N ALA A 53 -17.77 11.62 -16.20
CA ALA A 53 -17.03 12.86 -16.46
C ALA A 53 -17.66 14.11 -15.81
N ASP A 54 -19.00 14.12 -15.66
CA ASP A 54 -19.76 15.17 -14.98
C ASP A 54 -19.81 15.01 -13.43
N LYS A 55 -19.27 13.90 -12.87
CA LYS A 55 -19.43 13.55 -11.45
C LYS A 55 -18.11 13.30 -10.70
N THR A 56 -16.97 13.31 -11.37
CA THR A 56 -15.64 13.10 -10.75
C THR A 56 -15.34 14.11 -9.64
N ALA A 57 -15.79 15.34 -9.81
CA ALA A 57 -15.66 16.41 -8.82
C ALA A 57 -16.42 16.14 -7.50
N ARG A 58 -17.19 15.05 -7.41
CA ARG A 58 -17.98 14.68 -6.23
C ARG A 58 -17.25 13.73 -5.26
N VAL A 59 -16.13 13.16 -5.67
CA VAL A 59 -15.34 12.27 -4.80
C VAL A 59 -14.13 13.03 -4.30
N HIS A 60 -13.99 13.12 -2.98
CA HIS A 60 -12.86 13.69 -2.30
C HIS A 60 -12.13 12.57 -1.55
N ASP A 61 -11.09 12.02 -2.14
CA ASP A 61 -10.23 11.02 -1.52
C ASP A 61 -9.12 11.72 -0.73
N MET A 62 -9.22 11.68 0.60
CA MET A 62 -8.29 12.39 1.47
C MET A 62 -6.87 11.82 1.41
N SER A 63 -6.73 10.50 1.19
CA SER A 63 -5.41 9.88 1.04
C SER A 63 -4.73 10.31 -0.26
N LEU A 64 -5.48 10.40 -1.35
CA LEU A 64 -4.98 10.82 -2.65
C LEU A 64 -4.63 12.33 -2.66
N ILE A 65 -5.47 13.17 -2.07
CA ILE A 65 -5.18 14.60 -1.91
C ILE A 65 -3.94 14.80 -1.05
N ALA A 66 -3.80 14.06 0.03
CA ALA A 66 -2.62 14.13 0.90
C ALA A 66 -1.34 13.64 0.20
N TYR A 67 -1.44 12.62 -0.65
CA TYR A 67 -0.35 12.15 -1.50
C TYR A 67 0.13 13.25 -2.45
N LEU A 68 -0.76 13.94 -3.12
CA LEU A 68 -0.40 15.04 -4.01
C LEU A 68 0.30 16.19 -3.26
N LEU A 69 -0.14 16.49 -2.03
CA LEU A 69 0.43 17.54 -1.19
C LEU A 69 1.79 17.17 -0.57
N ASP A 70 2.11 15.89 -0.42
CA ASP A 70 3.40 15.39 0.11
C ASP A 70 3.70 13.98 -0.44
N PRO A 71 4.24 13.85 -1.67
CA PRO A 71 4.49 12.55 -2.30
C PRO A 71 5.68 11.77 -1.71
N THR A 72 6.36 12.33 -0.71
CA THR A 72 7.56 11.70 -0.12
C THR A 72 7.23 10.59 0.90
N ARG A 73 5.98 10.47 1.29
CA ARG A 73 5.51 9.50 2.27
C ARG A 73 5.17 8.13 1.63
N THR A 74 5.25 7.09 2.43
CA THR A 74 4.87 5.73 2.04
C THR A 74 3.49 5.32 2.57
N ASN A 75 2.90 6.12 3.46
CA ASN A 75 1.61 5.82 4.10
C ASN A 75 0.80 7.11 4.32
N TYR A 76 -0.43 7.11 3.84
CA TYR A 76 -1.42 8.20 3.94
C TYR A 76 -2.65 7.75 4.74
N GLY A 77 -2.43 6.91 5.75
CA GLY A 77 -3.49 6.41 6.62
C GLY A 77 -4.03 7.46 7.59
N TYR A 78 -5.09 7.07 8.32
CA TYR A 78 -5.89 7.94 9.18
C TYR A 78 -5.08 8.80 10.15
N LEU A 79 -4.09 8.21 10.84
CA LEU A 79 -3.28 8.97 11.82
C LEU A 79 -2.48 10.10 11.16
N TYR A 80 -1.85 9.81 10.02
CA TYR A 80 -1.14 10.84 9.26
C TYR A 80 -2.09 11.95 8.78
N LEU A 81 -3.26 11.59 8.27
CA LEU A 81 -4.24 12.56 7.77
C LEU A 81 -4.74 13.50 8.88
N THR A 82 -5.03 12.96 10.06
CA THR A 82 -5.48 13.77 11.20
C THR A 82 -4.38 14.71 11.69
N GLU A 83 -3.13 14.27 11.71
CA GLU A 83 -1.97 15.11 12.03
C GLU A 83 -1.76 16.20 10.95
N ARG A 84 -1.71 15.81 9.68
CA ARG A 84 -1.46 16.70 8.53
C ARG A 84 -2.47 17.83 8.41
N PHE A 85 -3.74 17.54 8.66
CA PHE A 85 -4.83 18.50 8.55
C PHE A 85 -5.29 19.05 9.92
N SER A 86 -4.55 18.76 11.00
CA SER A 86 -4.79 19.26 12.36
C SER A 86 -6.22 18.96 12.87
N VAL A 87 -6.72 17.76 12.59
CA VAL A 87 -8.05 17.32 13.02
C VAL A 87 -7.93 16.38 14.22
N PRO A 88 -8.74 16.55 15.29
CA PRO A 88 -8.74 15.64 16.42
C PRO A 88 -9.02 14.19 16.02
N SER A 89 -8.27 13.26 16.57
CA SER A 89 -8.45 11.81 16.35
C SER A 89 -8.59 11.06 17.67
N ILE A 90 -9.32 9.95 17.66
CA ILE A 90 -9.39 8.99 18.76
C ILE A 90 -8.73 7.70 18.25
N ALA A 91 -7.58 7.39 18.81
CA ALA A 91 -6.76 6.25 18.39
C ALA A 91 -6.87 5.02 19.32
N ASN A 92 -7.60 5.13 20.45
CA ASN A 92 -7.70 4.08 21.46
C ASN A 92 -9.16 3.90 21.88
N GLY A 93 -9.89 3.10 21.13
CA GLY A 93 -11.29 2.78 21.41
C GLY A 93 -11.68 1.41 20.89
N SER A 94 -12.96 1.05 21.02
CA SER A 94 -13.50 -0.07 20.26
C SER A 94 -13.50 0.27 18.77
N VAL A 95 -13.53 -0.76 17.90
CA VAL A 95 -13.56 -0.60 16.43
C VAL A 95 -14.67 0.40 15.99
N ASP A 96 -15.84 0.34 16.62
CA ASP A 96 -16.93 1.24 16.30
C ASP A 96 -16.61 2.71 16.66
N VAL A 97 -15.94 2.95 17.80
CA VAL A 97 -15.53 4.30 18.23
C VAL A 97 -14.48 4.86 17.27
N GLU A 98 -13.51 4.06 16.87
CA GLU A 98 -12.47 4.46 15.92
C GLU A 98 -13.06 4.78 14.54
N CYS A 99 -13.97 3.93 14.03
CA CYS A 99 -14.66 4.20 12.76
C CYS A 99 -15.52 5.46 12.79
N VAL A 100 -16.25 5.70 13.87
CA VAL A 100 -17.03 6.94 14.06
C VAL A 100 -16.12 8.16 14.11
N SER A 101 -14.99 8.06 14.82
CA SER A 101 -13.98 9.11 14.88
C SER A 101 -13.39 9.40 13.50
N MET A 102 -13.06 8.34 12.73
CA MET A 102 -12.56 8.48 11.37
C MET A 102 -13.54 9.21 10.46
N VAL A 103 -14.81 8.82 10.46
CA VAL A 103 -15.85 9.49 9.63
C VAL A 103 -15.99 10.96 9.97
N LYS A 104 -15.99 11.32 11.26
CA LYS A 104 -16.03 12.72 11.69
C LYS A 104 -14.78 13.49 11.25
N ALA A 105 -13.61 12.88 11.41
CA ALA A 105 -12.35 13.50 11.01
C ALA A 105 -12.29 13.74 9.49
N LEU A 106 -12.75 12.78 8.67
CA LEU A 106 -12.81 12.94 7.21
C LEU A 106 -13.66 14.15 6.78
N LEU A 107 -14.82 14.33 7.40
CA LEU A 107 -15.67 15.48 7.13
C LEU A 107 -15.00 16.80 7.56
N ALA A 108 -14.36 16.80 8.72
CA ALA A 108 -13.68 17.99 9.25
C ALA A 108 -12.46 18.41 8.42
N MET A 109 -11.69 17.44 7.89
CA MET A 109 -10.50 17.76 7.09
C MET A 109 -10.78 18.09 5.63
N ASN A 110 -11.96 17.75 5.13
CA ASN A 110 -12.31 17.88 3.71
C ASN A 110 -12.08 19.27 3.14
N GLU A 111 -12.59 20.32 3.79
CA GLU A 111 -12.46 21.69 3.31
C GLU A 111 -10.98 22.12 3.27
N VAL A 112 -10.27 21.91 4.38
CA VAL A 112 -8.84 22.28 4.50
C VAL A 112 -7.97 21.55 3.48
N ALA A 113 -8.22 20.26 3.27
CA ALA A 113 -7.48 19.45 2.30
C ALA A 113 -7.72 19.92 0.86
N CYS A 114 -8.99 20.13 0.49
CA CYS A 114 -9.35 20.61 -0.86
C CYS A 114 -8.82 22.03 -1.13
N GLU A 115 -8.90 22.94 -0.15
CA GLU A 115 -8.36 24.29 -0.27
C GLU A 115 -6.84 24.28 -0.40
N SER A 116 -6.13 23.41 0.35
CA SER A 116 -4.68 23.26 0.23
C SER A 116 -4.29 22.79 -1.16
N ALA A 117 -4.99 21.79 -1.72
CA ALA A 117 -4.73 21.31 -3.08
C ALA A 117 -5.00 22.37 -4.15
N ARG A 118 -6.03 23.21 -3.95
CA ARG A 118 -6.31 24.34 -4.87
C ARG A 118 -5.24 25.43 -4.78
N ARG A 119 -4.81 25.79 -3.59
CA ARG A 119 -3.77 26.80 -3.36
C ARG A 119 -2.43 26.40 -3.94
N GLU A 120 -2.11 25.12 -3.95
CA GLU A 120 -0.88 24.55 -4.53
C GLU A 120 -1.04 24.17 -6.02
N GLU A 121 -2.16 24.56 -6.64
CA GLU A 121 -2.48 24.33 -8.07
C GLU A 121 -2.57 22.84 -8.45
N LEU A 122 -2.73 21.95 -7.47
CA LEU A 122 -2.81 20.48 -7.65
C LEU A 122 -4.23 19.99 -7.92
N TRP A 123 -5.25 20.84 -7.74
CA TRP A 123 -6.64 20.42 -7.87
C TRP A 123 -7.00 19.92 -9.27
N SER A 124 -6.49 20.57 -10.32
CA SER A 124 -6.71 20.13 -11.70
C SER A 124 -6.07 18.76 -11.96
N LEU A 125 -4.86 18.52 -11.45
CA LEU A 125 -4.20 17.22 -11.53
C LEU A 125 -5.02 16.13 -10.82
N TYR A 126 -5.52 16.45 -9.63
CA TYR A 126 -6.38 15.55 -8.86
C TYR A 126 -7.63 15.13 -9.65
N GLU A 127 -8.39 16.10 -10.17
CA GLU A 127 -9.66 15.83 -10.85
C GLU A 127 -9.52 15.16 -12.23
N THR A 128 -8.49 15.57 -12.99
CA THR A 128 -8.39 15.16 -14.40
C THR A 128 -7.51 13.93 -14.63
N ILE A 129 -6.62 13.60 -13.69
CA ILE A 129 -5.66 12.50 -13.83
C ILE A 129 -5.78 11.52 -12.68
N GLU A 130 -5.49 11.94 -11.46
CA GLU A 130 -5.31 11.01 -10.33
C GLU A 130 -6.61 10.30 -9.93
N LEU A 131 -7.69 11.03 -9.84
CA LEU A 131 -8.98 10.44 -9.45
C LEU A 131 -9.52 9.47 -10.52
N PRO A 132 -9.54 9.82 -11.83
CA PRO A 132 -9.94 8.86 -12.88
C PRO A 132 -9.00 7.65 -12.99
N LEU A 133 -7.72 7.80 -12.69
CA LEU A 133 -6.74 6.72 -12.74
C LEU A 133 -7.10 5.58 -11.78
N ILE A 134 -7.73 5.86 -10.64
CA ILE A 134 -8.18 4.83 -9.70
C ILE A 134 -9.06 3.78 -10.40
N HIS A 135 -10.02 4.22 -11.21
CA HIS A 135 -10.88 3.28 -11.96
C HIS A 135 -10.08 2.41 -12.91
N THR A 136 -9.13 2.99 -13.64
CA THR A 136 -8.25 2.24 -14.55
C THR A 136 -7.45 1.18 -13.80
N LEU A 137 -6.89 1.53 -12.64
CA LEU A 137 -6.15 0.60 -11.80
C LEU A 137 -7.02 -0.54 -11.28
N VAL A 138 -8.26 -0.26 -10.84
CA VAL A 138 -9.22 -1.31 -10.43
C VAL A 138 -9.50 -2.29 -11.58
N VAL A 139 -9.72 -1.79 -12.80
CA VAL A 139 -9.95 -2.64 -13.97
C VAL A 139 -8.72 -3.47 -14.31
N MET A 140 -7.53 -2.89 -14.24
CA MET A 140 -6.27 -3.62 -14.47
C MET A 140 -6.07 -4.73 -13.44
N GLU A 141 -6.31 -4.47 -12.17
CA GLU A 141 -6.20 -5.47 -11.10
C GLU A 141 -7.23 -6.58 -11.21
N LYS A 142 -8.48 -6.23 -11.58
CA LYS A 142 -9.54 -7.21 -11.85
C LYS A 142 -9.18 -8.14 -13.01
N ASN A 143 -8.61 -7.61 -14.08
CA ASN A 143 -8.16 -8.39 -15.22
C ASN A 143 -6.96 -9.28 -14.89
N GLY A 144 -6.12 -8.83 -13.95
CA GLY A 144 -4.91 -9.52 -13.55
C GLY A 144 -3.85 -9.57 -14.64
N ILE A 145 -2.83 -10.39 -14.38
CA ILE A 145 -1.72 -10.65 -15.30
C ILE A 145 -1.65 -12.15 -15.53
N TYR A 146 -1.56 -12.57 -16.80
CA TYR A 146 -1.31 -13.97 -17.12
C TYR A 146 0.11 -14.36 -16.69
N ILE A 147 0.20 -15.45 -15.94
CA ILE A 147 1.48 -16.06 -15.55
C ILE A 147 1.60 -17.40 -16.25
N ASP A 148 2.65 -17.56 -17.03
CA ASP A 148 3.04 -18.85 -17.62
C ASP A 148 3.61 -19.76 -16.53
N THR A 149 2.75 -20.59 -15.96
CA THR A 149 3.10 -21.47 -14.83
C THR A 149 4.05 -22.60 -15.25
N GLU A 150 4.04 -23.03 -16.50
CA GLU A 150 4.96 -24.05 -17.01
C GLU A 150 6.38 -23.47 -17.10
N LYS A 151 6.50 -22.27 -17.68
CA LYS A 151 7.78 -21.57 -17.77
C LYS A 151 8.35 -21.21 -16.38
N LEU A 152 7.47 -20.83 -15.45
CA LEU A 152 7.87 -20.57 -14.05
C LEU A 152 8.39 -21.85 -13.38
N ALA A 153 7.73 -22.99 -13.59
CA ALA A 153 8.14 -24.28 -13.05
C ALA A 153 9.50 -24.72 -13.62
N GLU A 154 9.70 -24.63 -14.94
CA GLU A 154 10.98 -24.89 -15.61
C GLU A 154 12.10 -24.02 -15.05
N THR A 155 11.85 -22.72 -14.94
CA THR A 155 12.83 -21.75 -14.41
C THR A 155 13.18 -22.04 -12.96
N THR A 156 12.18 -22.39 -12.15
CA THR A 156 12.37 -22.78 -10.74
C THR A 156 13.18 -24.06 -10.61
N ALA A 157 12.94 -25.06 -11.46
CA ALA A 157 13.71 -26.30 -11.46
C ALA A 157 15.17 -26.04 -11.80
N ARG A 158 15.44 -25.25 -12.84
CA ARG A 158 16.81 -24.87 -13.24
C ARG A 158 17.53 -24.13 -12.11
N PHE A 159 16.91 -23.14 -11.50
CA PHE A 159 17.52 -22.39 -10.39
C PHE A 159 17.78 -23.26 -9.15
N LYS A 160 16.93 -24.24 -8.88
CA LYS A 160 17.19 -25.21 -7.79
C LYS A 160 18.41 -26.07 -8.07
N GLU A 161 18.59 -26.52 -9.30
CA GLU A 161 19.74 -27.29 -9.71
C GLU A 161 21.04 -26.48 -9.61
N GLU A 162 21.04 -25.26 -10.19
CA GLU A 162 22.17 -24.33 -10.10
C GLU A 162 22.50 -23.99 -8.63
N LEU A 163 21.49 -23.73 -7.78
CA LEU A 163 21.68 -23.45 -6.35
C LEU A 163 22.33 -24.65 -5.64
N THR A 164 21.89 -25.88 -5.96
CA THR A 164 22.46 -27.09 -5.35
C THR A 164 23.91 -27.25 -5.73
N GLN A 165 24.26 -27.05 -6.99
CA GLN A 165 25.64 -27.13 -7.45
C GLN A 165 26.55 -26.12 -6.75
N VAL A 166 26.12 -24.84 -6.70
CA VAL A 166 26.88 -23.79 -5.99
C VAL A 166 27.00 -24.09 -4.49
N GLN A 167 25.96 -24.64 -3.88
CA GLN A 167 25.99 -25.03 -2.47
C GLN A 167 26.99 -26.17 -2.22
N GLU A 168 27.04 -27.16 -3.09
CA GLU A 168 28.01 -28.26 -3.01
C GLU A 168 29.45 -27.75 -3.18
N GLU A 169 29.70 -26.86 -4.15
CA GLU A 169 31.02 -26.22 -4.33
C GLU A 169 31.43 -25.43 -3.07
N ILE A 170 30.50 -24.69 -2.44
CA ILE A 170 30.79 -23.99 -1.19
C ILE A 170 31.18 -24.95 -0.08
N TYR A 171 30.50 -26.09 0.07
CA TYR A 171 30.81 -27.08 1.08
C TYR A 171 32.17 -27.78 0.81
N GLU A 172 32.47 -28.05 -0.44
CA GLU A 172 33.79 -28.58 -0.82
C GLU A 172 34.93 -27.60 -0.46
N LEU A 173 34.76 -26.32 -0.80
CA LEU A 173 35.76 -25.28 -0.48
C LEU A 173 35.86 -25.07 1.04
N ALA A 174 34.76 -25.12 1.77
CA ALA A 174 34.74 -25.00 3.22
C ALA A 174 35.28 -26.26 3.93
N GLY A 175 35.25 -27.41 3.27
CA GLY A 175 35.66 -28.72 3.82
C GLY A 175 34.66 -29.25 4.85
N GLU A 176 33.48 -28.67 4.98
CA GLU A 176 32.36 -29.12 5.85
C GLU A 176 31.04 -28.51 5.43
N THR A 177 29.95 -29.16 5.85
CA THR A 177 28.60 -28.62 5.68
C THR A 177 28.23 -27.67 6.80
N PHE A 178 27.62 -26.57 6.48
CA PHE A 178 27.14 -25.57 7.43
C PHE A 178 25.91 -24.84 6.90
N ASN A 179 25.23 -24.06 7.71
CA ASN A 179 24.11 -23.23 7.23
C ASN A 179 24.65 -21.96 6.55
N ILE A 180 24.71 -21.95 5.21
CA ILE A 180 25.17 -20.83 4.40
C ILE A 180 24.34 -19.55 4.67
N ASN A 181 23.04 -19.68 4.97
CA ASN A 181 22.17 -18.57 5.30
C ASN A 181 22.36 -18.03 6.74
N SER A 182 23.30 -18.57 7.51
CA SER A 182 23.65 -18.07 8.83
C SER A 182 24.90 -17.19 8.76
N PRO A 183 24.79 -15.85 8.86
CA PRO A 183 25.93 -14.93 8.84
C PRO A 183 27.01 -15.31 9.88
N LYS A 184 26.58 -15.85 11.03
CA LYS A 184 27.49 -16.29 12.08
C LYS A 184 28.31 -17.49 11.67
N GLN A 185 27.70 -18.54 11.10
CA GLN A 185 28.43 -19.74 10.66
C GLN A 185 29.29 -19.41 9.44
N LEU A 186 28.77 -18.66 8.48
CA LEU A 186 29.53 -18.20 7.34
C LEU A 186 30.77 -17.38 7.77
N GLY A 187 30.63 -16.46 8.71
CA GLY A 187 31.75 -15.69 9.23
C GLY A 187 32.84 -16.56 9.88
N VAL A 188 32.46 -17.61 10.63
CA VAL A 188 33.45 -18.57 11.20
C VAL A 188 34.19 -19.31 10.08
N ILE A 189 33.48 -19.79 9.06
CA ILE A 189 34.11 -20.48 7.93
C ILE A 189 35.11 -19.57 7.20
N LEU A 190 34.67 -18.36 6.82
CA LEU A 190 35.48 -17.44 6.02
C LEU A 190 36.71 -16.94 6.78
N PHE A 191 36.50 -16.45 8.03
CA PHE A 191 37.52 -15.68 8.75
C PHE A 191 38.31 -16.48 9.76
N GLU A 192 37.78 -17.58 10.30
CA GLU A 192 38.49 -18.41 11.27
C GLU A 192 39.08 -19.68 10.66
N LYS A 193 38.34 -20.34 9.74
CA LYS A 193 38.79 -21.59 9.12
C LYS A 193 39.62 -21.36 7.86
N LEU A 194 39.11 -20.55 6.93
CA LEU A 194 39.79 -20.23 5.68
C LEU A 194 40.81 -19.07 5.84
N ASN A 195 40.83 -18.40 7.01
CA ASN A 195 41.75 -17.30 7.33
C ASN A 195 41.74 -16.17 6.30
N LEU A 196 40.56 -15.87 5.72
CA LEU A 196 40.44 -14.74 4.79
C LEU A 196 40.59 -13.38 5.53
N PRO A 197 41.04 -12.35 4.83
CA PRO A 197 41.21 -11.01 5.46
C PRO A 197 39.89 -10.47 5.99
N ILE A 198 39.89 -9.98 7.22
CA ILE A 198 38.72 -9.36 7.84
C ILE A 198 38.62 -7.92 7.37
N ILE A 199 37.65 -7.60 6.54
CA ILE A 199 37.43 -6.25 6.01
C ILE A 199 36.62 -5.40 7.02
N LYS A 200 35.56 -5.99 7.64
CA LYS A 200 34.63 -5.27 8.50
C LYS A 200 34.17 -6.14 9.67
N LYS A 201 34.10 -5.55 10.87
CA LYS A 201 33.53 -6.20 12.07
C LYS A 201 32.22 -5.54 12.47
N THR A 202 31.29 -6.32 13.00
CA THR A 202 30.06 -5.86 13.64
C THR A 202 30.23 -5.91 15.18
N LYS A 203 29.24 -5.40 15.90
CA LYS A 203 29.24 -5.48 17.38
C LYS A 203 29.19 -6.94 17.90
N THR A 204 28.73 -7.88 17.10
CA THR A 204 28.45 -9.27 17.47
C THR A 204 29.31 -10.30 16.71
N GLY A 205 30.23 -9.86 15.85
CA GLY A 205 31.09 -10.76 15.09
C GLY A 205 31.60 -10.18 13.77
N TYR A 206 31.87 -11.03 12.81
CA TYR A 206 32.33 -10.65 11.47
C TYR A 206 31.15 -10.18 10.61
N SER A 207 31.36 -9.16 9.77
CA SER A 207 30.40 -8.79 8.73
C SER A 207 30.52 -9.73 7.54
N THR A 208 29.39 -10.19 7.03
CA THR A 208 29.25 -10.96 5.80
C THR A 208 28.30 -10.24 4.84
N ASP A 209 28.31 -8.90 4.86
CA ASP A 209 27.54 -8.07 3.93
C ASP A 209 28.12 -8.21 2.51
N ALA A 210 27.32 -7.88 1.48
CA ALA A 210 27.73 -7.97 0.07
C ALA A 210 29.07 -7.26 -0.20
N GLU A 211 29.28 -6.06 0.39
CA GLU A 211 30.53 -5.30 0.29
C GLU A 211 31.77 -6.04 0.85
N VAL A 212 31.58 -7.06 1.67
CA VAL A 212 32.66 -7.85 2.29
C VAL A 212 32.89 -9.15 1.51
N LEU A 213 31.89 -9.62 0.80
CA LEU A 213 31.93 -10.86 0.04
C LEU A 213 32.37 -10.66 -1.44
N ASP A 214 32.29 -9.41 -1.95
CA ASP A 214 32.82 -8.98 -3.25
C ASP A 214 34.35 -8.76 -3.17
#